data_6f4cf97e2c54b2a89520b62de750c112
#
_entry.id   6f4cf97e2c54b2a89520b62de750c112
#
_cell.length_a   1.000
_cell.length_b   1.000
_cell.length_c   1.000
_cell.angle_alpha   90.00
_cell.angle_beta   90.00
_cell.angle_gamma   90.00
#
_symmetry.space_group_name_H-M   'P 1'
#
loop_
_entity.id
_entity.type
_entity.pdbx_description
1 polymer ?
#
loop_
_entity_poly.entity_id
_entity_poly.type
_entity_poly.pdbx_seq_one_letter_code
_entity_poly.pdbx_strand_id
1 'polypeptide(L)'
;MSQEKQLKGFGSTAIHAGHEKEGNNAHLTPIYASSSYVFDTAEQGMRRFSGDEKGYIYSRWGNPSLKEAEDKIAALESFHIEENGKPLQLKARVHSSGMAAISTLMIGNLKSGDKILSHYSLYGGTQELMNRVLPELGIEAIIIDLRDLNKAEEAFKNDPKIKLLYLETPANPTIQCVDIESLTKLAKQKNLLVAVDNTFATPYLQQPFKYGVDYVVHSTTKFLNGHGTAIGGALVGKDIEKMNSRMEKVHRLLGGNGNSFDAFLLTQGMKTLEIRMEKHCANAMKVAQFLEKNDAINKVNYLGLPSHPDYETAKKQMRHPGPMLSFEMKGGIEAGKKFINKLQMCVRAVSLGTTDTLLSHPASMTHYGVPKADREKYGITDGLIRMSVGIEDVEDILADLSQASED
;
A
#
# COMPACT_ATOMS: atom_id res chain seq x y z
N MET A 1 30.11 -14.47 6.12
CA MET A 1 28.75 -14.20 5.63
C MET A 1 28.50 -15.20 4.51
N SER A 2 27.70 -16.25 4.75
CA SER A 2 27.25 -17.17 3.70
C SER A 2 26.43 -16.35 2.69
N GLN A 3 26.75 -16.45 1.41
CA GLN A 3 25.89 -15.94 0.35
C GLN A 3 24.51 -16.60 0.55
N GLU A 4 23.54 -15.83 1.05
CA GLU A 4 22.15 -16.29 1.08
C GLU A 4 21.76 -16.61 -0.36
N LYS A 5 21.46 -17.86 -0.61
CA LYS A 5 21.09 -18.36 -1.93
C LYS A 5 19.76 -17.68 -2.29
N GLN A 6 19.77 -16.76 -3.27
CA GLN A 6 18.58 -16.08 -3.73
C GLN A 6 17.54 -17.11 -4.15
N LEU A 7 16.38 -17.09 -3.52
CA LEU A 7 15.27 -17.98 -3.83
C LEU A 7 14.67 -17.62 -5.19
N LYS A 8 14.33 -18.64 -5.99
CA LYS A 8 13.84 -18.44 -7.36
C LYS A 8 12.35 -18.06 -7.44
N GLY A 9 11.56 -18.48 -6.46
CA GLY A 9 10.12 -18.28 -6.44
C GLY A 9 9.69 -17.18 -5.47
N PHE A 10 8.71 -16.38 -5.84
CA PHE A 10 8.13 -15.35 -4.97
C PHE A 10 7.53 -15.98 -3.70
N GLY A 11 6.71 -17.04 -3.83
CA GLY A 11 6.13 -17.74 -2.69
C GLY A 11 7.17 -18.32 -1.74
N SER A 12 8.27 -18.88 -2.26
CA SER A 12 9.38 -19.33 -1.42
C SER A 12 10.04 -18.16 -0.67
N THR A 13 10.20 -17.01 -1.32
CA THR A 13 10.70 -15.78 -0.67
C THR A 13 9.73 -15.29 0.39
N ALA A 14 8.43 -15.29 0.11
CA ALA A 14 7.39 -14.91 1.06
C ALA A 14 7.38 -15.79 2.33
N ILE A 15 7.70 -17.07 2.19
CA ILE A 15 7.77 -18.01 3.33
C ILE A 15 9.06 -17.81 4.12
N HIS A 16 10.21 -17.75 3.47
CA HIS A 16 11.52 -17.91 4.13
C HIS A 16 12.30 -16.64 4.39
N ALA A 17 12.05 -15.55 3.64
CA ALA A 17 12.80 -14.31 3.84
C ALA A 17 12.60 -13.71 5.23
N GLY A 18 13.64 -13.10 5.77
CA GLY A 18 13.64 -12.44 7.08
C GLY A 18 13.72 -13.37 8.29
N HIS A 19 13.52 -14.68 8.11
CA HIS A 19 13.62 -15.62 9.23
C HIS A 19 15.08 -15.89 9.58
N GLU A 20 15.49 -15.51 10.78
CA GLU A 20 16.81 -15.84 11.35
C GLU A 20 16.65 -16.97 12.39
N LYS A 21 17.56 -17.94 12.36
CA LYS A 21 17.62 -18.98 13.40
C LYS A 21 18.08 -18.33 14.71
N GLU A 22 17.21 -18.38 15.70
CA GLU A 22 17.51 -17.91 17.03
C GLU A 22 18.09 -19.01 17.92
N GLY A 23 18.66 -18.62 19.08
CA GLY A 23 19.36 -19.51 19.98
C GLY A 23 18.56 -20.74 20.46
N ASN A 24 17.23 -20.68 20.44
CA ASN A 24 16.36 -21.80 20.82
C ASN A 24 15.92 -22.67 19.61
N ASN A 25 16.41 -22.42 18.40
CA ASN A 25 16.05 -23.14 17.16
C ASN A 25 14.51 -23.23 16.94
N ALA A 26 13.74 -22.21 17.33
CA ALA A 26 12.31 -22.16 17.08
C ALA A 26 12.04 -22.16 15.57
N HIS A 27 11.05 -22.96 15.12
CA HIS A 27 10.65 -23.00 13.71
C HIS A 27 10.10 -21.66 13.21
N LEU A 28 9.40 -20.92 14.06
CA LEU A 28 8.92 -19.57 13.79
C LEU A 28 9.60 -18.62 14.75
N THR A 29 9.84 -17.38 14.31
CA THR A 29 10.32 -16.33 15.20
C THR A 29 9.32 -16.11 16.32
N PRO A 30 9.72 -16.21 17.58
CA PRO A 30 8.84 -15.95 18.72
C PRO A 30 8.33 -14.50 18.74
N ILE A 31 7.20 -14.29 19.43
CA ILE A 31 6.70 -12.94 19.66
C ILE A 31 7.50 -12.32 20.82
N TYR A 32 8.34 -11.33 20.50
CA TYR A 32 9.13 -10.60 21.50
C TYR A 32 8.30 -9.47 22.10
N ALA A 33 7.45 -9.81 23.06
CA ALA A 33 6.59 -8.87 23.78
C ALA A 33 7.34 -8.17 24.95
N SER A 34 8.51 -7.58 24.64
CA SER A 34 9.32 -6.85 25.61
C SER A 34 9.49 -5.40 25.18
N SER A 35 9.33 -4.46 26.12
CA SER A 35 9.56 -3.03 25.85
C SER A 35 11.05 -2.67 25.82
N SER A 36 11.88 -3.36 26.62
CA SER A 36 13.32 -3.09 26.71
C SER A 36 14.15 -4.36 26.78
N TYR A 37 15.45 -4.21 26.58
CA TYR A 37 16.43 -5.30 26.58
C TYR A 37 17.52 -5.00 27.58
N VAL A 38 17.98 -6.02 28.29
CA VAL A 38 19.02 -5.89 29.33
C VAL A 38 20.40 -5.77 28.73
N PHE A 39 21.30 -5.12 29.45
CA PHE A 39 22.73 -5.07 29.17
C PHE A 39 23.48 -5.85 30.26
N ASP A 40 24.53 -6.56 29.86
CA ASP A 40 25.37 -7.28 30.80
C ASP A 40 26.21 -6.32 31.67
N THR A 41 26.60 -5.17 31.09
CA THR A 41 27.34 -4.10 31.77
C THR A 41 26.92 -2.72 31.28
N ALA A 42 27.24 -1.67 32.04
CA ALA A 42 27.03 -0.29 31.64
C ALA A 42 27.80 0.08 30.36
N GLU A 43 29.00 -0.47 30.20
CA GLU A 43 29.85 -0.28 29.02
C GLU A 43 29.22 -0.92 27.77
N GLN A 44 28.55 -2.05 27.90
CA GLN A 44 27.75 -2.63 26.81
C GLN A 44 26.61 -1.71 26.43
N GLY A 45 25.93 -1.16 27.42
CA GLY A 45 24.89 -0.14 27.18
C GLY A 45 25.44 1.04 26.39
N MET A 46 26.60 1.59 26.79
CA MET A 46 27.24 2.68 26.04
C MET A 46 27.52 2.30 24.60
N ARG A 47 28.14 1.14 24.32
CA ARG A 47 28.45 0.67 22.96
C ARG A 47 27.20 0.47 22.11
N ARG A 48 26.08 -0.01 22.69
CA ARG A 48 24.82 -0.15 21.95
C ARG A 48 24.18 1.20 21.64
N PHE A 49 24.24 2.15 22.57
CA PHE A 49 23.71 3.50 22.33
C PHE A 49 24.54 4.32 21.32
N SER A 50 25.88 4.11 21.28
CA SER A 50 26.76 4.73 20.29
C SER A 50 26.67 4.05 18.91
N GLY A 51 26.16 2.81 18.83
CA GLY A 51 26.13 2.02 17.60
C GLY A 51 27.37 1.16 17.37
N ASP A 52 28.33 1.15 18.29
CA ASP A 52 29.57 0.37 18.21
C ASP A 52 29.30 -1.14 18.42
N GLU A 53 28.22 -1.48 19.09
CA GLU A 53 27.75 -2.84 19.27
C GLU A 53 26.29 -2.98 18.78
N LYS A 54 26.05 -3.96 17.89
CA LYS A 54 24.70 -4.28 17.43
C LYS A 54 23.91 -4.98 18.52
N GLY A 55 22.64 -4.64 18.63
CA GLY A 55 21.71 -5.27 19.58
C GLY A 55 20.46 -4.45 19.80
N TYR A 56 19.49 -5.04 20.44
CA TYR A 56 18.25 -4.34 20.81
C TYR A 56 18.44 -3.59 22.11
N ILE A 57 17.78 -2.44 22.23
CA ILE A 57 17.81 -1.55 23.39
C ILE A 57 16.38 -1.36 23.92
N TYR A 58 15.49 -0.94 23.02
CA TYR A 58 14.12 -0.59 23.33
C TYR A 58 13.23 -0.85 22.11
N SER A 59 12.06 -1.47 22.29
CA SER A 59 11.25 -1.96 21.16
C SER A 59 10.75 -0.87 20.21
N ARG A 60 10.62 0.40 20.66
CA ARG A 60 10.35 1.52 19.74
C ARG A 60 11.48 1.80 18.75
N TRP A 61 12.71 1.33 19.04
CA TRP A 61 13.90 1.49 18.17
C TRP A 61 14.16 0.25 17.32
N GLY A 62 13.70 -0.90 17.77
CA GLY A 62 13.83 -2.17 17.07
C GLY A 62 13.43 -3.33 17.96
N ASN A 63 12.91 -4.39 17.33
CA ASN A 63 12.40 -5.59 17.99
C ASN A 63 12.59 -6.78 17.03
N PRO A 64 12.97 -7.97 17.48
CA PRO A 64 13.20 -9.12 16.59
C PRO A 64 11.98 -9.48 15.73
N SER A 65 10.76 -9.45 16.31
CA SER A 65 9.53 -9.72 15.54
C SER A 65 9.27 -8.69 14.45
N LEU A 66 9.56 -7.40 14.71
CA LEU A 66 9.47 -6.34 13.71
C LEU A 66 10.52 -6.53 12.62
N LYS A 67 11.75 -6.90 13.00
CA LYS A 67 12.85 -7.12 12.05
C LYS A 67 12.53 -8.18 11.01
N GLU A 68 11.96 -9.33 11.41
CA GLU A 68 11.55 -10.36 10.45
C GLU A 68 10.54 -9.82 9.44
N ALA A 69 9.52 -9.09 9.89
CA ALA A 69 8.52 -8.48 9.00
C ALA A 69 9.16 -7.44 8.06
N GLU A 70 10.07 -6.59 8.58
CA GLU A 70 10.81 -5.59 7.81
C GLU A 70 11.67 -6.23 6.72
N ASP A 71 12.46 -7.24 7.07
CA ASP A 71 13.36 -7.93 6.14
C ASP A 71 12.56 -8.70 5.07
N LYS A 72 11.42 -9.31 5.46
CA LYS A 72 10.53 -9.98 4.52
C LYS A 72 9.90 -9.00 3.52
N ILE A 73 9.38 -7.86 3.96
CA ILE A 73 8.84 -6.83 3.06
C ILE A 73 9.92 -6.33 2.12
N ALA A 74 11.12 -6.03 2.62
CA ALA A 74 12.24 -5.59 1.79
C ALA A 74 12.61 -6.63 0.73
N ALA A 75 12.66 -7.91 1.09
CA ALA A 75 12.95 -9.01 0.17
C ALA A 75 11.87 -9.20 -0.91
N LEU A 76 10.58 -9.00 -0.55
CA LEU A 76 9.48 -9.10 -1.51
C LEU A 76 9.47 -7.93 -2.49
N GLU A 77 9.71 -6.70 -2.02
CA GLU A 77 9.77 -5.51 -2.88
C GLU A 77 11.01 -5.49 -3.80
N SER A 78 12.12 -6.13 -3.39
CA SER A 78 13.32 -6.27 -4.22
C SER A 78 13.38 -7.57 -5.02
N PHE A 79 12.32 -8.38 -4.99
CA PHE A 79 12.32 -9.72 -5.60
C PHE A 79 12.69 -9.68 -7.08
N HIS A 80 13.82 -10.31 -7.44
CA HIS A 80 14.40 -10.36 -8.79
C HIS A 80 14.62 -8.97 -9.45
N ILE A 81 14.86 -7.94 -8.64
CA ILE A 81 15.28 -6.64 -9.14
C ILE A 81 16.81 -6.51 -8.97
N GLU A 82 17.46 -6.08 -10.02
CA GLU A 82 18.88 -5.79 -10.02
C GLU A 82 19.14 -4.30 -10.28
N GLU A 83 20.14 -3.76 -9.62
CA GLU A 83 20.67 -2.42 -9.86
C GLU A 83 22.20 -2.54 -10.06
N ASN A 84 22.70 -2.08 -11.21
CA ASN A 84 24.12 -2.18 -11.58
C ASN A 84 24.67 -3.64 -11.53
N GLY A 85 23.87 -4.62 -11.97
CA GLY A 85 24.26 -6.04 -12.02
C GLY A 85 24.35 -6.73 -10.65
N LYS A 86 23.76 -6.14 -9.62
CA LYS A 86 23.67 -6.71 -8.27
C LYS A 86 22.22 -6.71 -7.79
N PRO A 87 21.80 -7.68 -6.96
CA PRO A 87 20.48 -7.66 -6.35
C PRO A 87 20.23 -6.34 -5.62
N LEU A 88 19.08 -5.71 -5.90
CA LEU A 88 18.70 -4.46 -5.26
C LEU A 88 18.57 -4.67 -3.74
N GLN A 89 19.24 -3.84 -2.98
CA GLN A 89 19.12 -3.82 -1.52
C GLN A 89 18.13 -2.77 -1.07
N LEU A 90 17.17 -3.19 -0.26
CA LEU A 90 16.15 -2.32 0.31
C LEU A 90 16.14 -2.40 1.82
N LYS A 91 15.68 -1.34 2.46
CA LYS A 91 15.40 -1.29 3.90
C LYS A 91 13.93 -0.97 4.12
N ALA A 92 13.26 -1.78 4.91
CA ALA A 92 11.89 -1.51 5.37
C ALA A 92 11.86 -1.08 6.84
N ARG A 93 10.81 -0.34 7.21
CA ARG A 93 10.41 -0.04 8.59
C ARG A 93 8.93 -0.29 8.73
N VAL A 94 8.57 -1.11 9.72
CA VAL A 94 7.15 -1.38 10.06
C VAL A 94 6.64 -0.29 10.99
N HIS A 95 5.45 0.21 10.69
CA HIS A 95 4.76 1.29 11.37
C HIS A 95 3.44 0.82 11.97
N SER A 96 2.92 1.58 12.92
CA SER A 96 1.62 1.33 13.57
C SER A 96 0.41 1.44 12.63
N SER A 97 0.58 2.11 11.48
CA SER A 97 -0.45 2.25 10.45
C SER A 97 0.15 2.68 9.11
N GLY A 98 -0.59 2.52 8.01
CA GLY A 98 -0.21 3.10 6.71
C GLY A 98 -0.01 4.61 6.79
N MET A 99 -0.86 5.33 7.54
CA MET A 99 -0.72 6.77 7.74
C MET A 99 0.57 7.15 8.49
N ALA A 100 1.00 6.34 9.47
CA ALA A 100 2.28 6.56 10.14
C ALA A 100 3.47 6.38 9.19
N ALA A 101 3.39 5.40 8.25
CA ALA A 101 4.41 5.22 7.21
C ALA A 101 4.44 6.41 6.24
N ILE A 102 3.27 6.88 5.77
CA ILE A 102 3.14 8.04 4.88
C ILE A 102 3.64 9.31 5.57
N SER A 103 3.27 9.55 6.83
CA SER A 103 3.73 10.72 7.60
C SER A 103 5.25 10.68 7.80
N THR A 104 5.82 9.51 8.10
CA THR A 104 7.28 9.34 8.21
C THR A 104 7.97 9.63 6.88
N LEU A 105 7.44 9.15 5.75
CA LEU A 105 7.94 9.46 4.42
C LEU A 105 7.97 10.96 4.16
N MET A 106 6.86 11.66 4.38
CA MET A 106 6.71 13.07 4.05
C MET A 106 7.56 13.96 4.96
N ILE A 107 7.42 13.83 6.28
CA ILE A 107 8.17 14.62 7.28
C ILE A 107 9.67 14.28 7.25
N GLY A 108 10.02 13.05 6.91
CA GLY A 108 11.40 12.62 6.81
C GLY A 108 12.13 13.18 5.58
N ASN A 109 11.43 13.49 4.50
CA ASN A 109 12.03 13.95 3.25
C ASN A 109 11.84 15.45 2.99
N LEU A 110 10.83 16.07 3.59
CA LEU A 110 10.43 17.45 3.28
C LEU A 110 10.67 18.38 4.45
N LYS A 111 10.77 19.66 4.15
CA LYS A 111 10.88 20.77 5.10
C LYS A 111 9.89 21.88 4.73
N SER A 112 9.69 22.83 5.61
CA SER A 112 8.89 24.02 5.32
C SER A 112 9.37 24.73 4.04
N GLY A 113 8.43 25.04 3.16
CA GLY A 113 8.63 25.61 1.83
C GLY A 113 8.73 24.58 0.70
N ASP A 114 8.89 23.28 1.00
CA ASP A 114 8.85 22.22 -0.02
C ASP A 114 7.42 21.88 -0.43
N LYS A 115 7.27 21.31 -1.63
CA LYS A 115 5.99 20.87 -2.16
C LYS A 115 5.98 19.41 -2.60
N ILE A 116 4.80 18.82 -2.56
CA ILE A 116 4.49 17.49 -3.06
C ILE A 116 3.69 17.64 -4.35
N LEU A 117 4.01 16.88 -5.40
CA LEU A 117 3.11 16.69 -6.53
C LEU A 117 2.44 15.33 -6.41
N SER A 118 1.11 15.29 -6.57
CA SER A 118 0.37 14.03 -6.47
C SER A 118 -0.85 13.98 -7.40
N HIS A 119 -1.32 12.76 -7.64
CA HIS A 119 -2.57 12.51 -8.35
C HIS A 119 -3.76 12.89 -7.48
N TYR A 120 -4.88 13.31 -8.10
CA TYR A 120 -6.07 13.73 -7.35
C TYR A 120 -6.83 12.57 -6.70
N SER A 121 -6.73 11.37 -7.26
CA SER A 121 -7.34 10.18 -6.67
C SER A 121 -6.37 9.57 -5.65
N LEU A 122 -6.67 9.74 -4.38
CA LEU A 122 -5.87 9.30 -3.25
C LEU A 122 -6.77 8.72 -2.16
N TYR A 123 -6.19 7.90 -1.31
CA TYR A 123 -6.81 7.53 -0.05
C TYR A 123 -7.19 8.80 0.76
N GLY A 124 -8.41 8.83 1.29
CA GLY A 124 -8.93 10.02 1.99
C GLY A 124 -8.03 10.52 3.12
N GLY A 125 -7.43 9.61 3.89
CA GLY A 125 -6.48 10.00 4.96
C GLY A 125 -5.22 10.67 4.42
N THR A 126 -4.69 10.21 3.30
CA THR A 126 -3.52 10.83 2.63
C THR A 126 -3.88 12.22 2.11
N GLN A 127 -5.05 12.34 1.50
CA GLN A 127 -5.55 13.62 1.01
C GLN A 127 -5.77 14.62 2.17
N GLU A 128 -6.31 14.16 3.28
CA GLU A 128 -6.52 14.99 4.47
C GLU A 128 -5.19 15.42 5.12
N LEU A 129 -4.22 14.52 5.19
CA LEU A 129 -2.84 14.83 5.63
C LEU A 129 -2.23 15.94 4.75
N MET A 130 -2.30 15.79 3.41
CA MET A 130 -1.74 16.76 2.47
C MET A 130 -2.46 18.11 2.47
N ASN A 131 -3.77 18.14 2.70
CA ASN A 131 -4.56 19.36 2.59
C ASN A 131 -4.75 20.11 3.91
N ARG A 132 -4.59 19.45 5.07
CA ARG A 132 -4.90 20.05 6.37
C ARG A 132 -3.73 20.06 7.33
N VAL A 133 -2.92 18.98 7.38
CA VAL A 133 -1.85 18.88 8.39
C VAL A 133 -0.53 19.40 7.86
N LEU A 134 -0.11 18.97 6.67
CA LEU A 134 1.16 19.37 6.09
C LEU A 134 1.27 20.89 5.82
N PRO A 135 0.21 21.60 5.40
CA PRO A 135 0.26 23.05 5.24
C PRO A 135 0.58 23.80 6.54
N GLU A 136 0.14 23.30 7.69
CA GLU A 136 0.50 23.88 9.00
C GLU A 136 1.99 23.71 9.32
N LEU A 137 2.66 22.74 8.68
CA LEU A 137 4.11 22.53 8.74
C LEU A 137 4.86 23.27 7.61
N GLY A 138 4.14 24.06 6.81
CA GLY A 138 4.69 24.77 5.66
C GLY A 138 4.99 23.90 4.44
N ILE A 139 4.40 22.70 4.34
CA ILE A 139 4.56 21.78 3.21
C ILE A 139 3.24 21.78 2.44
N GLU A 140 3.27 22.15 1.16
CA GLU A 140 2.09 22.23 0.30
C GLU A 140 2.01 21.05 -0.66
N ALA A 141 0.79 20.67 -1.07
CA ALA A 141 0.56 19.68 -2.10
C ALA A 141 -0.07 20.30 -3.36
N ILE A 142 0.47 19.95 -4.52
CA ILE A 142 -0.10 20.24 -5.84
C ILE A 142 -0.79 18.98 -6.32
N ILE A 143 -2.09 19.06 -6.51
CA ILE A 143 -2.95 17.92 -6.87
C ILE A 143 -3.45 18.10 -8.30
N ILE A 144 -3.04 17.19 -9.21
CA ILE A 144 -3.40 17.23 -10.64
C ILE A 144 -3.74 15.83 -11.17
N ASP A 145 -4.21 15.75 -12.40
CA ASP A 145 -4.35 14.45 -13.10
C ASP A 145 -2.99 14.02 -13.67
N LEU A 146 -2.33 13.10 -12.99
CA LEU A 146 -1.02 12.57 -13.41
C LEU A 146 -1.08 11.52 -14.52
N ARG A 147 -2.27 11.15 -15.03
CA ARG A 147 -2.40 10.37 -16.26
C ARG A 147 -2.04 11.24 -17.50
N ASP A 148 -2.15 12.55 -17.36
CA ASP A 148 -1.67 13.53 -18.33
C ASP A 148 -0.21 13.90 -17.99
N LEU A 149 0.74 13.27 -18.70
CA LEU A 149 2.17 13.49 -18.48
C LEU A 149 2.59 14.93 -18.78
N ASN A 150 1.90 15.65 -19.68
CA ASN A 150 2.23 17.05 -20.00
C ASN A 150 1.98 17.94 -18.77
N LYS A 151 0.89 17.70 -18.02
CA LYS A 151 0.62 18.43 -16.77
C LYS A 151 1.69 18.18 -15.71
N ALA A 152 2.18 16.95 -15.61
CA ALA A 152 3.25 16.61 -14.69
C ALA A 152 4.56 17.34 -15.07
N GLU A 153 4.93 17.31 -16.36
CA GLU A 153 6.12 17.98 -16.87
C GLU A 153 6.05 19.49 -16.66
N GLU A 154 4.89 20.10 -16.94
CA GLU A 154 4.64 21.53 -16.72
C GLU A 154 4.77 21.90 -15.24
N ALA A 155 4.18 21.10 -14.33
CA ALA A 155 4.30 21.32 -12.90
C ALA A 155 5.76 21.27 -12.42
N PHE A 156 6.53 20.28 -12.88
CA PHE A 156 7.96 20.17 -12.54
C PHE A 156 8.83 21.28 -13.13
N LYS A 157 8.43 21.86 -14.26
CA LYS A 157 9.12 22.97 -14.89
C LYS A 157 8.84 24.30 -14.18
N ASN A 158 7.60 24.50 -13.74
CA ASN A 158 7.13 25.79 -13.26
C ASN A 158 7.33 25.97 -11.74
N ASP A 159 7.47 24.89 -10.97
CA ASP A 159 7.63 24.97 -9.51
C ASP A 159 8.84 24.18 -9.00
N PRO A 160 9.99 24.85 -8.78
CA PRO A 160 11.21 24.24 -8.26
C PRO A 160 11.12 23.82 -6.78
N LYS A 161 10.03 24.19 -6.09
CA LYS A 161 9.77 23.79 -4.69
C LYS A 161 9.24 22.36 -4.59
N ILE A 162 8.79 21.76 -5.70
CA ILE A 162 8.42 20.34 -5.72
C ILE A 162 9.67 19.52 -5.42
N LYS A 163 9.60 18.66 -4.39
CA LYS A 163 10.68 17.78 -3.95
C LYS A 163 10.28 16.30 -3.93
N LEU A 164 8.99 16.04 -3.91
CA LEU A 164 8.43 14.68 -3.86
C LEU A 164 7.31 14.55 -4.88
N LEU A 165 7.40 13.51 -5.71
CA LEU A 165 6.29 12.96 -6.47
C LEU A 165 5.71 11.79 -5.67
N TYR A 166 4.46 11.90 -5.24
CA TYR A 166 3.75 10.84 -4.51
C TYR A 166 2.65 10.26 -5.38
N LEU A 167 2.69 8.95 -5.60
CA LEU A 167 1.75 8.19 -6.42
C LEU A 167 1.01 7.17 -5.58
N GLU A 168 -0.29 7.04 -5.78
CA GLU A 168 -1.10 5.91 -5.32
C GLU A 168 -1.67 5.23 -6.57
N THR A 169 -1.26 4.00 -6.83
CA THR A 169 -1.67 3.29 -8.06
C THR A 169 -1.65 1.78 -7.87
N PRO A 170 -2.79 1.09 -8.09
CA PRO A 170 -4.13 1.64 -8.39
C PRO A 170 -4.71 2.49 -7.27
N ALA A 171 -5.51 3.51 -7.62
CA ALA A 171 -6.03 4.52 -6.70
C ALA A 171 -7.40 4.15 -6.09
N ASN A 172 -7.61 4.51 -4.83
CA ASN A 172 -8.86 4.30 -4.09
C ASN A 172 -9.76 5.55 -4.16
N PRO A 173 -11.08 5.45 -4.44
CA PRO A 173 -11.85 4.23 -4.73
C PRO A 173 -12.08 3.99 -6.24
N THR A 174 -11.57 4.82 -7.12
CA THR A 174 -11.92 4.88 -8.55
C THR A 174 -11.14 3.89 -9.43
N ILE A 175 -10.16 3.18 -8.85
CA ILE A 175 -9.32 2.17 -9.51
C ILE A 175 -8.52 2.74 -10.71
N GLN A 176 -8.21 4.03 -10.67
CA GLN A 176 -7.36 4.67 -11.69
C GLN A 176 -5.92 4.20 -11.57
N CYS A 177 -5.22 4.11 -12.70
CA CYS A 177 -3.83 3.68 -12.76
C CYS A 177 -2.98 4.72 -13.49
N VAL A 178 -1.88 5.15 -12.87
CA VAL A 178 -0.90 6.08 -13.46
C VAL A 178 0.35 5.32 -13.89
N ASP A 179 1.01 5.77 -14.95
CA ASP A 179 2.25 5.17 -15.47
C ASP A 179 3.44 5.53 -14.58
N ILE A 180 3.83 4.56 -13.73
CA ILE A 180 4.93 4.72 -12.76
C ILE A 180 6.24 5.02 -13.50
N GLU A 181 6.54 4.30 -14.58
CA GLU A 181 7.80 4.44 -15.31
C GLU A 181 7.94 5.84 -15.92
N SER A 182 6.93 6.28 -16.66
CA SER A 182 6.96 7.58 -17.34
C SER A 182 7.05 8.74 -16.34
N LEU A 183 6.25 8.70 -15.27
CA LEU A 183 6.26 9.73 -14.23
C LEU A 183 7.57 9.74 -13.44
N THR A 184 8.11 8.56 -13.09
CA THR A 184 9.41 8.46 -12.42
C THR A 184 10.52 9.03 -13.30
N LYS A 185 10.54 8.69 -14.58
CA LYS A 185 11.53 9.22 -15.53
C LYS A 185 11.50 10.76 -15.61
N LEU A 186 10.33 11.36 -15.70
CA LEU A 186 10.16 12.82 -15.68
C LEU A 186 10.65 13.43 -14.36
N ALA A 187 10.28 12.86 -13.23
CA ALA A 187 10.70 13.34 -11.90
C ALA A 187 12.22 13.25 -11.71
N LYS A 188 12.85 12.15 -12.17
CA LYS A 188 14.30 11.94 -12.05
C LYS A 188 15.12 12.92 -12.89
N GLN A 189 14.61 13.41 -14.02
CA GLN A 189 15.25 14.49 -14.80
C GLN A 189 15.36 15.80 -13.99
N LYS A 190 14.55 15.96 -12.95
CA LYS A 190 14.54 17.10 -12.03
C LYS A 190 15.13 16.79 -10.65
N ASN A 191 15.77 15.62 -10.48
CA ASN A 191 16.31 15.13 -9.21
C ASN A 191 15.26 15.09 -8.07
N LEU A 192 13.99 14.81 -8.40
CA LEU A 192 12.93 14.68 -7.43
C LEU A 192 12.91 13.28 -6.82
N LEU A 193 12.47 13.21 -5.57
CA LEU A 193 12.13 11.94 -4.93
C LEU A 193 10.80 11.42 -5.47
N VAL A 194 10.70 10.11 -5.63
CA VAL A 194 9.48 9.42 -6.06
C VAL A 194 9.09 8.38 -5.04
N ALA A 195 7.85 8.43 -4.60
CA ALA A 195 7.26 7.46 -3.69
C ALA A 195 5.97 6.90 -4.27
N VAL A 196 5.75 5.61 -4.10
CA VAL A 196 4.56 4.90 -4.56
C VAL A 196 3.87 4.22 -3.37
N ASP A 197 2.60 4.49 -3.17
CA ASP A 197 1.74 3.68 -2.33
C ASP A 197 1.30 2.45 -3.13
N ASN A 198 1.88 1.30 -2.76
CA ASN A 198 1.69 0.02 -3.44
C ASN A 198 0.70 -0.91 -2.71
N THR A 199 -0.14 -0.32 -1.84
CA THR A 199 -1.05 -1.05 -0.95
C THR A 199 -2.01 -1.98 -1.69
N PHE A 200 -2.59 -1.53 -2.82
CA PHE A 200 -3.57 -2.32 -3.58
C PHE A 200 -2.95 -3.44 -4.38
N ALA A 201 -1.77 -3.18 -4.95
CA ALA A 201 -1.09 -4.12 -5.83
C ALA A 201 -0.23 -5.12 -5.06
N THR A 202 0.39 -4.73 -3.95
CA THR A 202 1.42 -5.50 -3.25
C THR A 202 2.68 -5.75 -4.11
N PRO A 203 3.82 -6.16 -3.54
CA PRO A 203 5.00 -6.52 -4.33
C PRO A 203 4.79 -7.73 -5.24
N TYR A 204 3.70 -8.49 -5.06
CA TYR A 204 3.36 -9.59 -5.92
C TYR A 204 2.85 -9.14 -7.30
N LEU A 205 1.96 -8.16 -7.33
CA LEU A 205 1.37 -7.69 -8.58
C LEU A 205 2.17 -6.56 -9.24
N GLN A 206 2.81 -5.69 -8.46
CA GLN A 206 3.50 -4.51 -8.96
C GLN A 206 4.77 -4.27 -8.15
N GLN A 207 5.86 -3.99 -8.83
CA GLN A 207 7.18 -3.77 -8.25
C GLN A 207 7.70 -2.37 -8.65
N PRO A 208 7.34 -1.31 -7.93
CA PRO A 208 7.67 0.07 -8.30
C PRO A 208 9.17 0.34 -8.40
N PHE A 209 10.01 -0.33 -7.59
CA PHE A 209 11.46 -0.17 -7.62
C PHE A 209 12.10 -0.53 -8.97
N LYS A 210 11.44 -1.36 -9.81
CA LYS A 210 11.89 -1.63 -11.19
C LYS A 210 11.94 -0.38 -12.06
N TYR A 211 11.14 0.63 -11.70
CA TYR A 211 11.02 1.89 -12.42
C TYR A 211 11.86 3.02 -11.80
N GLY A 212 12.70 2.71 -10.81
CA GLY A 212 13.64 3.66 -10.21
C GLY A 212 13.04 4.56 -9.15
N VAL A 213 11.90 4.20 -8.53
CA VAL A 213 11.34 4.94 -7.40
C VAL A 213 12.28 4.88 -6.19
N ASP A 214 12.17 5.85 -5.27
CA ASP A 214 13.01 5.93 -4.07
C ASP A 214 12.37 5.24 -2.88
N TYR A 215 11.03 5.30 -2.80
CA TYR A 215 10.27 4.76 -1.67
C TYR A 215 9.01 4.05 -2.14
N VAL A 216 8.65 3.01 -1.39
CA VAL A 216 7.34 2.38 -1.46
C VAL A 216 6.72 2.42 -0.06
N VAL A 217 5.43 2.74 0.01
CA VAL A 217 4.65 2.63 1.24
C VAL A 217 3.56 1.58 1.09
N HIS A 218 3.22 0.97 2.21
CA HIS A 218 2.09 0.04 2.32
C HIS A 218 1.28 0.34 3.57
N SER A 219 -0.03 0.26 3.45
CA SER A 219 -0.87 -0.12 4.58
C SER A 219 -0.80 -1.64 4.70
N THR A 220 0.01 -2.14 5.64
CA THR A 220 0.13 -3.60 5.86
C THR A 220 -1.16 -4.21 6.41
N THR A 221 -2.07 -3.38 6.90
CA THR A 221 -3.46 -3.71 7.28
C THR A 221 -4.19 -4.48 6.18
N LYS A 222 -3.84 -4.24 4.90
CA LYS A 222 -4.54 -4.71 3.71
C LYS A 222 -3.98 -6.06 3.23
N PHE A 223 -3.79 -6.26 1.95
CA PHE A 223 -3.38 -7.53 1.35
C PHE A 223 -2.09 -8.15 1.91
N LEU A 224 -1.13 -7.36 2.42
CA LEU A 224 0.08 -7.92 3.02
C LEU A 224 -0.24 -8.78 4.25
N ASN A 225 -1.03 -8.28 5.20
CA ASN A 225 -1.57 -9.08 6.29
C ASN A 225 -2.66 -10.04 5.79
N GLY A 226 -3.61 -9.53 5.00
CA GLY A 226 -4.59 -10.31 4.25
C GLY A 226 -5.71 -10.97 5.05
N HIS A 227 -5.76 -10.81 6.36
CA HIS A 227 -6.71 -11.52 7.25
C HIS A 227 -7.56 -10.58 8.12
N GLY A 228 -7.42 -9.26 7.96
CA GLY A 228 -8.19 -8.28 8.76
C GLY A 228 -7.86 -8.25 10.25
N THR A 229 -6.75 -8.85 10.66
CA THR A 229 -6.41 -9.12 12.07
C THR A 229 -5.56 -8.04 12.73
N ALA A 230 -4.91 -7.16 11.95
CA ALA A 230 -3.98 -6.16 12.48
C ALA A 230 -4.03 -4.87 11.66
N ILE A 231 -3.71 -3.76 12.32
CA ILE A 231 -3.47 -2.47 11.67
C ILE A 231 -1.96 -2.25 11.62
N GLY A 232 -1.45 -1.82 10.46
CA GLY A 232 -0.03 -1.55 10.33
C GLY A 232 0.31 -0.81 9.03
N GLY A 233 1.56 -0.40 8.93
CA GLY A 233 2.14 0.20 7.74
C GLY A 233 3.58 -0.22 7.53
N ALA A 234 4.09 0.00 6.33
CA ALA A 234 5.51 -0.16 6.04
C ALA A 234 6.00 0.96 5.13
N LEU A 235 7.18 1.47 5.42
CA LEU A 235 7.97 2.33 4.55
C LEU A 235 9.19 1.55 4.08
N VAL A 236 9.36 1.44 2.77
CA VAL A 236 10.51 0.78 2.13
C VAL A 236 11.29 1.80 1.34
N GLY A 237 12.61 1.80 1.45
CA GLY A 237 13.48 2.73 0.73
C GLY A 237 14.75 2.07 0.23
N LYS A 238 15.30 2.59 -0.87
CA LYS A 238 16.55 2.10 -1.47
C LYS A 238 17.80 2.81 -0.92
N ASP A 239 17.68 4.01 -0.41
CA ASP A 239 18.76 4.72 0.28
C ASP A 239 18.87 4.19 1.71
N ILE A 240 19.72 3.17 1.89
CA ILE A 240 19.91 2.48 3.16
C ILE A 240 20.45 3.42 4.25
N GLU A 241 21.34 4.34 3.89
CA GLU A 241 21.91 5.31 4.84
C GLU A 241 20.81 6.25 5.36
N LYS A 242 20.02 6.81 4.46
CA LYS A 242 18.90 7.69 4.81
C LYS A 242 17.82 6.96 5.61
N MET A 243 17.54 5.70 5.26
CA MET A 243 16.60 4.85 6.01
C MET A 243 17.08 4.58 7.43
N ASN A 244 18.40 4.37 7.63
CA ASN A 244 18.99 4.13 8.97
C ASN A 244 19.30 5.42 9.75
N SER A 245 19.20 6.60 9.15
CA SER A 245 19.47 7.87 9.81
C SER A 245 18.20 8.73 9.92
N ARG A 246 17.87 9.49 8.88
CA ARG A 246 16.77 10.45 8.90
C ARG A 246 15.40 9.81 9.04
N MET A 247 15.13 8.75 8.28
CA MET A 247 13.83 8.07 8.34
C MET A 247 13.62 7.38 9.68
N GLU A 248 14.65 6.67 10.18
CA GLU A 248 14.60 6.04 11.49
C GLU A 248 14.42 7.06 12.62
N LYS A 249 15.12 8.21 12.53
CA LYS A 249 14.96 9.29 13.52
C LYS A 249 13.52 9.79 13.59
N VAL A 250 12.90 10.08 12.43
CA VAL A 250 11.50 10.53 12.38
C VAL A 250 10.55 9.44 12.89
N HIS A 251 10.68 8.21 12.39
CA HIS A 251 9.90 7.05 12.85
C HIS A 251 9.95 6.90 14.38
N ARG A 252 11.15 6.90 14.94
CA ARG A 252 11.40 6.69 16.36
C ARG A 252 10.89 7.84 17.25
N LEU A 253 11.07 9.09 16.81
CA LEU A 253 10.68 10.26 17.61
C LEU A 253 9.20 10.60 17.52
N LEU A 254 8.55 10.35 16.38
CA LEU A 254 7.10 10.49 16.25
C LEU A 254 6.33 9.30 16.84
N GLY A 255 7.02 8.19 17.12
CA GLY A 255 6.42 7.03 17.80
C GLY A 255 5.46 6.23 16.93
N GLY A 256 5.58 6.30 15.62
CA GLY A 256 4.76 5.56 14.67
C GLY A 256 5.14 4.06 14.51
N ASN A 257 5.90 3.49 15.45
CA ASN A 257 6.39 2.12 15.40
C ASN A 257 5.25 1.09 15.53
N GLY A 258 5.41 -0.04 14.84
CA GLY A 258 4.56 -1.22 15.02
C GLY A 258 4.79 -1.92 16.36
N ASN A 259 3.99 -2.93 16.65
CA ASN A 259 4.17 -3.80 17.81
C ASN A 259 4.51 -5.23 17.38
N SER A 260 5.05 -6.02 18.30
CA SER A 260 5.55 -7.38 18.03
C SER A 260 4.45 -8.37 17.66
N PHE A 261 3.25 -8.22 18.22
CA PHE A 261 2.13 -9.11 17.93
C PHE A 261 1.59 -8.89 16.51
N ASP A 262 1.35 -7.63 16.13
CA ASP A 262 0.90 -7.30 14.77
C ASP A 262 1.97 -7.66 13.73
N ALA A 263 3.27 -7.50 14.05
CA ALA A 263 4.37 -7.92 13.20
C ALA A 263 4.39 -9.44 12.99
N PHE A 264 4.10 -10.22 14.03
CA PHE A 264 3.95 -11.68 13.92
C PHE A 264 2.77 -12.04 12.99
N LEU A 265 1.59 -11.44 13.19
CA LEU A 265 0.42 -11.67 12.33
C LEU A 265 0.71 -11.28 10.87
N LEU A 266 1.37 -10.15 10.65
CA LEU A 266 1.79 -9.70 9.33
C LEU A 266 2.75 -10.70 8.68
N THR A 267 3.74 -11.19 9.41
CA THR A 267 4.69 -12.19 8.91
C THR A 267 3.97 -13.48 8.51
N GLN A 268 3.00 -13.95 9.29
CA GLN A 268 2.20 -15.12 8.92
C GLN A 268 1.34 -14.84 7.68
N GLY A 269 0.67 -13.69 7.61
CA GLY A 269 -0.15 -13.28 6.46
C GLY A 269 0.65 -13.22 5.17
N MET A 270 1.87 -12.67 5.19
CA MET A 270 2.72 -12.58 4.00
C MET A 270 3.13 -13.95 3.42
N LYS A 271 3.22 -15.01 4.24
CA LYS A 271 3.59 -16.36 3.76
C LYS A 271 2.61 -16.92 2.72
N THR A 272 1.37 -16.46 2.73
CA THR A 272 0.33 -16.88 1.78
C THR A 272 -0.01 -15.81 0.75
N LEU A 273 0.79 -14.74 0.66
CA LEU A 273 0.48 -13.60 -0.21
C LEU A 273 0.26 -14.01 -1.66
N GLU A 274 1.17 -14.79 -2.24
CA GLU A 274 1.09 -15.23 -3.64
C GLU A 274 -0.23 -15.95 -3.93
N ILE A 275 -0.53 -17.02 -3.21
CA ILE A 275 -1.73 -17.83 -3.44
C ILE A 275 -3.02 -17.05 -3.20
N ARG A 276 -3.02 -16.13 -2.24
CA ARG A 276 -4.19 -15.26 -2.01
C ARG A 276 -4.37 -14.28 -3.17
N MET A 277 -3.31 -13.60 -3.61
CA MET A 277 -3.40 -12.63 -4.70
C MET A 277 -3.83 -13.29 -6.01
N GLU A 278 -3.37 -14.51 -6.32
CA GLU A 278 -3.83 -15.28 -7.48
C GLU A 278 -5.34 -15.52 -7.42
N LYS A 279 -5.83 -16.03 -6.29
CA LYS A 279 -7.26 -16.33 -6.12
C LYS A 279 -8.12 -15.06 -6.14
N HIS A 280 -7.69 -14.00 -5.44
CA HIS A 280 -8.34 -12.70 -5.46
C HIS A 280 -8.50 -12.16 -6.89
N CYS A 281 -7.41 -12.16 -7.67
CA CYS A 281 -7.43 -11.63 -9.04
C CYS A 281 -8.31 -12.47 -9.96
N ALA A 282 -8.24 -13.80 -9.83
CA ALA A 282 -9.09 -14.72 -10.61
C ALA A 282 -10.58 -14.49 -10.32
N ASN A 283 -10.94 -14.34 -9.05
CA ASN A 283 -12.32 -14.03 -8.65
C ASN A 283 -12.74 -12.63 -9.16
N ALA A 284 -11.88 -11.60 -8.99
CA ALA A 284 -12.18 -10.24 -9.42
C ALA A 284 -12.45 -10.13 -10.93
N MET A 285 -11.73 -10.87 -11.76
CA MET A 285 -11.98 -10.92 -13.20
C MET A 285 -13.39 -11.45 -13.52
N LYS A 286 -13.78 -12.56 -12.89
CA LYS A 286 -15.12 -13.16 -13.10
C LYS A 286 -16.23 -12.23 -12.60
N VAL A 287 -16.03 -11.61 -11.44
CA VAL A 287 -16.96 -10.63 -10.88
C VAL A 287 -17.11 -9.42 -11.81
N ALA A 288 -16.01 -8.87 -12.31
CA ALA A 288 -16.06 -7.73 -13.23
C ALA A 288 -16.81 -8.05 -14.52
N GLN A 289 -16.55 -9.22 -15.12
CA GLN A 289 -17.24 -9.69 -16.32
C GLN A 289 -18.74 -9.96 -16.09
N PHE A 290 -19.11 -10.40 -14.90
CA PHE A 290 -20.52 -10.55 -14.51
C PHE A 290 -21.21 -9.19 -14.38
N LEU A 291 -20.57 -8.25 -13.69
CA LEU A 291 -21.11 -6.91 -13.48
C LEU A 291 -21.26 -6.12 -14.78
N GLU A 292 -20.36 -6.28 -15.77
CA GLU A 292 -20.51 -5.62 -17.08
C GLU A 292 -21.77 -6.06 -17.85
N LYS A 293 -22.29 -7.25 -17.54
CA LYS A 293 -23.52 -7.79 -18.17
C LYS A 293 -24.78 -7.54 -17.38
N ASN A 294 -24.69 -6.94 -16.20
CA ASN A 294 -25.81 -6.72 -15.31
C ASN A 294 -26.52 -5.41 -15.67
N ASP A 295 -27.79 -5.47 -16.00
CA ASP A 295 -28.59 -4.33 -16.42
C ASP A 295 -28.75 -3.23 -15.35
N ALA A 296 -28.60 -3.55 -14.07
CA ALA A 296 -28.64 -2.59 -12.97
C ALA A 296 -27.35 -1.74 -12.86
N ILE A 297 -26.29 -2.14 -13.56
CA ILE A 297 -24.98 -1.49 -13.52
C ILE A 297 -24.82 -0.54 -14.70
N ASN A 298 -24.32 0.66 -14.42
CA ASN A 298 -24.03 1.67 -15.44
C ASN A 298 -22.60 1.55 -15.99
N LYS A 299 -21.64 1.26 -15.11
CA LYS A 299 -20.22 1.19 -15.44
C LYS A 299 -19.47 0.29 -14.46
N VAL A 300 -18.47 -0.44 -14.97
CA VAL A 300 -17.51 -1.20 -14.15
C VAL A 300 -16.13 -0.61 -14.34
N ASN A 301 -15.45 -0.25 -13.24
CA ASN A 301 -14.05 0.18 -13.25
C ASN A 301 -13.20 -0.97 -12.72
N TYR A 302 -12.57 -1.70 -13.64
CA TYR A 302 -11.65 -2.79 -13.31
C TYR A 302 -10.51 -2.82 -14.33
N LEU A 303 -9.28 -2.78 -13.85
CA LEU A 303 -8.08 -2.68 -14.70
C LEU A 303 -7.86 -3.89 -15.63
N GLY A 304 -8.57 -4.98 -15.42
CA GLY A 304 -8.54 -6.17 -16.28
C GLY A 304 -9.53 -6.15 -17.45
N LEU A 305 -10.38 -5.15 -17.52
CA LEU A 305 -11.35 -5.02 -18.62
C LEU A 305 -10.81 -4.08 -19.70
N PRO A 306 -10.87 -4.45 -20.98
CA PRO A 306 -10.46 -3.56 -22.09
C PRO A 306 -11.24 -2.24 -22.14
N SER A 307 -12.43 -2.19 -21.53
CA SER A 307 -13.26 -0.99 -21.38
C SER A 307 -12.69 0.05 -20.40
N HIS A 308 -11.73 -0.34 -19.53
CA HIS A 308 -11.11 0.58 -18.58
C HIS A 308 -10.10 1.51 -19.28
N PRO A 309 -10.16 2.83 -19.06
CA PRO A 309 -9.26 3.78 -19.76
C PRO A 309 -7.76 3.53 -19.48
N ASP A 310 -7.41 3.01 -18.30
CA ASP A 310 -6.03 2.76 -17.90
C ASP A 310 -5.62 1.27 -18.08
N TYR A 311 -6.37 0.49 -18.88
CA TYR A 311 -6.10 -0.94 -19.11
C TYR A 311 -4.68 -1.22 -19.59
N GLU A 312 -4.21 -0.51 -20.61
CA GLU A 312 -2.86 -0.70 -21.18
C GLU A 312 -1.77 -0.31 -20.19
N THR A 313 -1.98 0.74 -19.39
CA THR A 313 -1.05 1.15 -18.31
C THR A 313 -0.92 0.06 -17.26
N ALA A 314 -2.04 -0.47 -16.80
CA ALA A 314 -2.04 -1.56 -15.82
C ALA A 314 -1.39 -2.83 -16.36
N LYS A 315 -1.70 -3.23 -17.59
CA LYS A 315 -1.12 -4.38 -18.29
C LYS A 315 0.40 -4.28 -18.45
N LYS A 316 0.92 -3.05 -18.64
CA LYS A 316 2.36 -2.78 -18.75
C LYS A 316 3.09 -3.02 -17.43
N GLN A 317 2.52 -2.60 -16.31
CA GLN A 317 3.24 -2.51 -15.03
C GLN A 317 2.80 -3.50 -13.96
N MET A 318 1.66 -4.18 -14.14
CA MET A 318 1.12 -5.13 -13.17
C MET A 318 1.13 -6.56 -13.72
N ARG A 319 1.40 -7.54 -12.86
CA ARG A 319 1.33 -8.97 -13.20
C ARG A 319 -0.10 -9.42 -13.50
N HIS A 320 -1.05 -8.97 -12.67
CA HIS A 320 -2.50 -9.16 -12.79
C HIS A 320 -3.21 -7.86 -12.47
N PRO A 321 -4.47 -7.67 -12.94
CA PRO A 321 -5.21 -6.40 -12.78
C PRO A 321 -5.55 -6.03 -11.33
N GLY A 322 -5.32 -6.93 -10.39
CA GLY A 322 -5.57 -6.73 -8.99
C GLY A 322 -6.95 -7.20 -8.53
N PRO A 323 -7.18 -7.18 -7.21
CA PRO A 323 -8.40 -7.68 -6.57
C PRO A 323 -9.46 -6.60 -6.34
N MET A 324 -9.14 -5.35 -6.65
CA MET A 324 -10.02 -4.22 -6.41
C MET A 324 -10.79 -3.84 -7.67
N LEU A 325 -12.08 -3.62 -7.53
CA LEU A 325 -12.91 -3.01 -8.57
C LEU A 325 -13.88 -2.00 -7.96
N SER A 326 -14.43 -1.15 -8.79
CA SER A 326 -15.61 -0.36 -8.45
C SER A 326 -16.60 -0.38 -9.60
N PHE A 327 -17.88 -0.20 -9.26
CA PHE A 327 -18.95 -0.16 -10.25
C PHE A 327 -20.00 0.86 -9.86
N GLU A 328 -20.76 1.34 -10.82
CA GLU A 328 -21.77 2.36 -10.63
C GLU A 328 -23.16 1.78 -10.83
N MET A 329 -23.99 1.85 -9.77
CA MET A 329 -25.39 1.47 -9.83
C MET A 329 -26.21 2.52 -10.60
N LYS A 330 -27.09 2.08 -11.50
CA LYS A 330 -28.15 2.92 -12.05
C LYS A 330 -29.12 3.31 -10.92
N GLY A 331 -29.55 4.58 -10.89
CA GLY A 331 -30.45 5.10 -9.84
C GLY A 331 -29.72 5.78 -8.66
N GLY A 332 -28.41 5.97 -8.76
CA GLY A 332 -27.64 6.82 -7.85
C GLY A 332 -27.61 6.34 -6.40
N ILE A 333 -27.71 7.28 -5.45
CA ILE A 333 -27.44 7.00 -4.02
C ILE A 333 -28.44 5.99 -3.41
N GLU A 334 -29.71 6.04 -3.79
CA GLU A 334 -30.73 5.14 -3.22
C GLU A 334 -30.57 3.71 -3.75
N ALA A 335 -30.24 3.56 -5.04
CA ALA A 335 -29.94 2.25 -5.62
C ALA A 335 -28.67 1.65 -5.00
N GLY A 336 -27.61 2.45 -4.82
CA GLY A 336 -26.39 2.02 -4.14
C GLY A 336 -26.63 1.54 -2.71
N LYS A 337 -27.43 2.28 -1.93
CA LYS A 337 -27.83 1.89 -0.58
C LYS A 337 -28.67 0.60 -0.57
N LYS A 338 -29.66 0.51 -1.47
CA LYS A 338 -30.53 -0.66 -1.58
C LYS A 338 -29.72 -1.90 -1.88
N PHE A 339 -28.84 -1.83 -2.89
CA PHE A 339 -27.95 -2.92 -3.28
C PHE A 339 -27.09 -3.39 -2.11
N ILE A 340 -26.34 -2.47 -1.46
CA ILE A 340 -25.41 -2.86 -0.41
C ILE A 340 -26.13 -3.38 0.85
N ASN A 341 -27.39 -2.99 1.07
CA ASN A 341 -28.20 -3.47 2.17
C ASN A 341 -28.78 -4.89 1.94
N LYS A 342 -28.89 -5.32 0.68
CA LYS A 342 -29.40 -6.65 0.31
C LYS A 342 -28.33 -7.74 0.35
N LEU A 343 -27.03 -7.39 0.44
CA LEU A 343 -25.96 -8.37 0.53
C LEU A 343 -26.15 -9.29 1.74
N GLN A 344 -25.96 -10.59 1.52
CA GLN A 344 -26.16 -11.67 2.50
C GLN A 344 -24.84 -12.30 2.95
N MET A 345 -23.92 -12.55 2.02
CA MET A 345 -22.61 -13.13 2.28
C MET A 345 -21.50 -12.08 2.21
N CYS A 346 -21.47 -11.29 1.15
CA CYS A 346 -20.49 -10.22 1.00
C CYS A 346 -20.64 -9.18 2.09
N VAL A 347 -19.54 -8.78 2.70
CA VAL A 347 -19.56 -7.98 3.92
C VAL A 347 -19.62 -6.48 3.60
N ARG A 348 -20.58 -5.80 4.19
CA ARG A 348 -20.78 -4.36 4.12
C ARG A 348 -19.86 -3.68 5.14
N ALA A 349 -18.63 -3.36 4.71
CA ALA A 349 -17.63 -2.78 5.60
C ALA A 349 -16.68 -1.82 4.87
N VAL A 350 -16.05 -0.95 5.64
CA VAL A 350 -14.85 -0.23 5.21
C VAL A 350 -13.65 -1.20 5.25
N SER A 351 -12.48 -0.73 4.81
CA SER A 351 -11.29 -1.55 4.63
C SER A 351 -11.31 -2.34 3.32
N LEU A 352 -10.35 -3.22 3.12
CA LEU A 352 -10.14 -4.04 1.94
C LEU A 352 -9.00 -5.03 2.19
N GLY A 353 -8.83 -6.00 1.29
CA GLY A 353 -7.65 -6.85 1.26
C GLY A 353 -7.65 -7.98 2.28
N THR A 354 -8.83 -8.32 2.81
CA THR A 354 -9.07 -9.49 3.65
C THR A 354 -9.47 -10.70 2.80
N THR A 355 -9.52 -11.87 3.38
CA THR A 355 -9.94 -13.10 2.70
C THR A 355 -11.40 -13.08 2.24
N ASP A 356 -12.23 -12.33 2.93
CA ASP A 356 -13.64 -12.11 2.64
C ASP A 356 -13.88 -10.94 1.67
N THR A 357 -14.98 -11.00 0.93
CA THR A 357 -15.38 -9.96 0.00
C THR A 357 -16.03 -8.78 0.73
N LEU A 358 -15.40 -7.60 0.60
CA LEU A 358 -15.88 -6.37 1.27
C LEU A 358 -16.42 -5.37 0.25
N LEU A 359 -17.60 -4.83 0.52
CA LEU A 359 -18.19 -3.74 -0.27
C LEU A 359 -18.41 -2.49 0.58
N SER A 360 -18.19 -1.34 -0.03
CA SER A 360 -18.54 -0.03 0.54
C SER A 360 -19.15 0.86 -0.51
N HIS A 361 -20.10 1.71 -0.08
CA HIS A 361 -20.73 2.74 -0.89
C HIS A 361 -20.17 4.11 -0.47
N PRO A 362 -19.16 4.67 -1.17
CA PRO A 362 -18.45 5.86 -0.72
C PRO A 362 -19.35 7.03 -0.41
N ALA A 363 -20.36 7.29 -1.25
CA ALA A 363 -21.27 8.42 -1.09
C ALA A 363 -22.09 8.40 0.22
N SER A 364 -22.44 7.22 0.75
CA SER A 364 -23.18 7.10 2.02
C SER A 364 -22.29 6.68 3.21
N MET A 365 -20.99 6.38 2.99
CA MET A 365 -20.08 5.88 4.01
C MET A 365 -18.82 6.76 4.10
N THR A 366 -17.74 6.39 3.41
CA THR A 366 -16.41 6.99 3.57
C THR A 366 -16.31 8.45 3.10
N HIS A 367 -17.18 8.90 2.20
CA HIS A 367 -17.21 10.26 1.65
C HIS A 367 -18.54 10.97 1.92
N TYR A 368 -19.32 10.51 2.91
CA TYR A 368 -20.62 11.12 3.25
C TYR A 368 -20.52 12.61 3.57
N GLY A 369 -19.45 13.03 4.27
CA GLY A 369 -19.21 14.43 4.62
C GLY A 369 -18.61 15.31 3.50
N VAL A 370 -18.30 14.73 2.33
CA VAL A 370 -17.75 15.47 1.19
C VAL A 370 -18.90 15.97 0.29
N PRO A 371 -18.94 17.28 -0.07
CA PRO A 371 -19.96 17.80 -0.97
C PRO A 371 -20.02 17.03 -2.30
N LYS A 372 -21.23 16.83 -2.83
CA LYS A 372 -21.45 16.05 -4.06
C LYS A 372 -20.60 16.52 -5.23
N ALA A 373 -20.53 17.83 -5.48
CA ALA A 373 -19.75 18.40 -6.57
C ALA A 373 -18.24 18.07 -6.44
N ASP A 374 -17.71 18.05 -5.21
CA ASP A 374 -16.31 17.71 -4.96
C ASP A 374 -16.05 16.21 -5.13
N ARG A 375 -16.99 15.34 -4.74
CA ARG A 375 -16.89 13.89 -4.98
C ARG A 375 -16.91 13.56 -6.47
N GLU A 376 -17.88 14.11 -7.21
CA GLU A 376 -18.06 13.85 -8.64
C GLU A 376 -16.89 14.37 -9.47
N LYS A 377 -16.25 15.48 -9.08
CA LYS A 377 -15.02 15.98 -9.69
C LYS A 377 -13.90 14.93 -9.74
N TYR A 378 -13.89 14.04 -8.76
CA TYR A 378 -12.90 12.97 -8.63
C TYR A 378 -13.45 11.59 -9.02
N GLY A 379 -14.62 11.55 -9.67
CA GLY A 379 -15.23 10.30 -10.17
C GLY A 379 -15.94 9.48 -9.10
N ILE A 380 -16.19 10.05 -7.92
CA ILE A 380 -16.95 9.38 -6.84
C ILE A 380 -18.41 9.80 -6.97
N THR A 381 -19.13 9.11 -7.85
CA THR A 381 -20.56 9.35 -8.12
C THR A 381 -21.44 8.85 -6.98
N ASP A 382 -22.73 9.26 -7.01
CA ASP A 382 -23.71 8.82 -6.01
C ASP A 382 -24.00 7.31 -6.06
N GLY A 383 -23.82 6.66 -7.21
CA GLY A 383 -24.04 5.22 -7.39
C GLY A 383 -22.78 4.36 -7.27
N LEU A 384 -21.62 4.96 -7.00
CA LEU A 384 -20.35 4.24 -6.97
C LEU A 384 -20.30 3.28 -5.77
N ILE A 385 -20.03 2.01 -6.06
CA ILE A 385 -19.72 0.97 -5.08
C ILE A 385 -18.27 0.51 -5.30
N ARG A 386 -17.47 0.49 -4.24
CA ARG A 386 -16.12 -0.09 -4.26
C ARG A 386 -16.17 -1.50 -3.66
N MET A 387 -15.54 -2.45 -4.32
CA MET A 387 -15.48 -3.85 -3.93
C MET A 387 -14.04 -4.32 -3.83
N SER A 388 -13.70 -4.94 -2.71
CA SER A 388 -12.50 -5.75 -2.50
C SER A 388 -12.92 -7.20 -2.60
N VAL A 389 -12.58 -7.85 -3.70
CA VAL A 389 -13.00 -9.23 -3.95
C VAL A 389 -12.16 -10.19 -3.12
N GLY A 390 -12.82 -11.06 -2.38
CA GLY A 390 -12.23 -12.07 -1.51
C GLY A 390 -11.80 -13.35 -2.24
N ILE A 391 -11.49 -14.38 -1.46
CA ILE A 391 -11.03 -15.68 -1.95
C ILE A 391 -12.09 -16.79 -1.80
N GLU A 392 -13.32 -16.42 -1.49
CA GLU A 392 -14.47 -17.32 -1.43
C GLU A 392 -14.69 -18.03 -2.78
N ASP A 393 -15.55 -19.01 -2.82
CA ASP A 393 -16.01 -19.58 -4.08
C ASP A 393 -16.72 -18.48 -4.89
N VAL A 394 -16.25 -18.29 -6.12
CA VAL A 394 -16.72 -17.17 -6.94
C VAL A 394 -18.20 -17.26 -7.28
N GLU A 395 -18.75 -18.47 -7.39
CA GLU A 395 -20.17 -18.67 -7.69
C GLU A 395 -21.06 -18.15 -6.54
N ASP A 396 -20.61 -18.27 -5.28
CA ASP A 396 -21.31 -17.72 -4.12
C ASP A 396 -21.26 -16.18 -4.13
N ILE A 397 -20.10 -15.59 -4.49
CA ILE A 397 -19.99 -14.15 -4.68
C ILE A 397 -20.97 -13.66 -5.76
N LEU A 398 -20.99 -14.33 -6.92
CA LEU A 398 -21.87 -13.98 -8.05
C LEU A 398 -23.34 -14.11 -7.68
N ALA A 399 -23.72 -15.16 -6.96
CA ALA A 399 -25.08 -15.38 -6.49
C ALA A 399 -25.54 -14.25 -5.55
N ASP A 400 -24.66 -13.84 -4.61
CA ASP A 400 -24.98 -12.74 -3.68
C ASP A 400 -25.12 -11.39 -4.39
N LEU A 401 -24.25 -11.11 -5.36
CA LEU A 401 -24.35 -9.90 -6.18
C LEU A 401 -25.59 -9.90 -7.07
N SER A 402 -25.96 -11.07 -7.62
CA SER A 402 -27.18 -11.22 -8.46
C SER A 402 -28.42 -10.88 -7.67
N GLN A 403 -28.64 -11.56 -6.53
CA GLN A 403 -29.83 -11.34 -5.72
C GLN A 403 -29.89 -9.90 -5.14
N ALA A 404 -28.74 -9.29 -4.85
CA ALA A 404 -28.69 -7.90 -4.39
C ALA A 404 -29.01 -6.87 -5.50
N SER A 405 -28.85 -7.26 -6.77
CA SER A 405 -29.15 -6.43 -7.95
C SER A 405 -30.61 -6.48 -8.36
N GLU A 406 -31.40 -7.45 -7.88
CA GLU A 406 -32.81 -7.58 -8.18
C GLU A 406 -33.63 -6.46 -7.52
N ASP A 407 -34.79 -6.10 -8.10
CA ASP A 407 -35.66 -5.01 -7.61
C ASP A 407 -36.37 -5.29 -6.25
#